data_5cdbc01ba9219a8a424ebba45afe4417
#
_entry.id   5cdbc01ba9219a8a424ebba45afe4417
#
_cell.length_a   1.000
_cell.length_b   1.000
_cell.length_c   1.000
_cell.angle_alpha   90.00
_cell.angle_beta   90.00
_cell.angle_gamma   90.00
#
_symmetry.space_group_name_H-M   'P 1'
#
loop_
_entity.id
_entity.type
_entity.pdbx_description
1 polymer ?
#
loop_
_entity_poly.entity_id
_entity_poly.type
_entity_poly.pdbx_seq_one_letter_code
_entity_poly.pdbx_strand_id
1 'polypeptide(L)'
;DFFTFKTRNNGQAVLTNDADTGGLRDMFVLRSHEGDKYYLIATDLKVSSMGWSQNQVNGSRKVEVYESTDMMNWTRTNGDGNGGITINTPNAGMTWAPEAYWDDDLNAYVVFFSSRMFTDDTRTTPVKNDKTGNSSYAQVRYAITRDFVNFTEPQMWQDTGYSRIDSTVRKIGGYYYRFTKNEQGGAAGDYITTGKSIFLERSKVLTAPTTEASPGQDPNTGWQLLEQAL
;
A
#
# COMPACT_ATOMS: atom_id res chain seq x y z
N ASP A 1 25.36 -11.35 11.12
CA ASP A 1 25.27 -10.44 12.26
C ASP A 1 24.25 -9.36 11.96
N PHE A 2 23.23 -9.22 12.80
CA PHE A 2 22.12 -8.24 12.64
C PHE A 2 22.60 -6.79 12.69
N PHE A 3 23.76 -6.53 13.22
CA PHE A 3 24.28 -5.19 13.42
C PHE A 3 25.42 -4.82 12.46
N THR A 4 25.78 -5.73 11.53
CA THR A 4 26.85 -5.49 10.58
C THR A 4 26.29 -5.36 9.18
N PHE A 5 26.25 -4.12 8.69
CA PHE A 5 25.81 -3.84 7.32
C PHE A 5 27.02 -3.74 6.39
N LYS A 6 26.92 -4.41 5.24
CA LYS A 6 27.90 -4.29 4.16
C LYS A 6 27.23 -3.62 2.97
N THR A 7 27.85 -2.59 2.46
CA THR A 7 27.41 -1.98 1.20
C THR A 7 27.47 -2.99 0.07
N ARG A 8 26.44 -3.00 -0.76
CA ARG A 8 26.40 -3.76 -2.01
C ARG A 8 26.61 -2.80 -3.18
N ASN A 9 26.91 -3.35 -4.35
CA ASN A 9 27.09 -2.59 -5.59
C ASN A 9 28.01 -1.35 -5.43
N ASN A 10 29.07 -1.50 -4.58
CA ASN A 10 29.98 -0.39 -4.24
C ASN A 10 29.28 0.88 -3.75
N GLY A 11 28.14 0.72 -3.08
CA GLY A 11 27.32 1.85 -2.59
C GLY A 11 26.47 2.55 -3.65
N GLN A 12 26.48 2.05 -4.89
CA GLN A 12 25.62 2.54 -5.95
C GLN A 12 24.22 1.88 -5.88
N ALA A 13 23.19 2.53 -6.44
CA ALA A 13 21.89 1.94 -6.57
C ALA A 13 21.94 0.65 -7.41
N VAL A 14 21.22 -0.37 -6.98
CA VAL A 14 21.04 -1.63 -7.74
C VAL A 14 19.89 -1.53 -8.73
N LEU A 15 19.04 -0.53 -8.57
CA LEU A 15 17.87 -0.27 -9.41
C LEU A 15 17.61 1.24 -9.49
N THR A 16 17.32 1.72 -10.69
CA THR A 16 16.85 3.09 -10.95
C THR A 16 15.61 3.02 -11.82
N ASN A 17 14.63 3.91 -11.57
CA ASN A 17 13.47 4.04 -12.44
C ASN A 17 13.76 5.04 -13.56
N ASP A 18 13.61 4.60 -14.80
CA ASP A 18 13.80 5.36 -16.04
C ASP A 18 12.48 5.64 -16.78
N ALA A 19 11.36 5.23 -16.19
CA ALA A 19 10.03 5.38 -16.78
C ALA A 19 9.07 6.13 -15.84
N ASP A 20 7.87 6.41 -16.31
CA ASP A 20 6.77 7.07 -15.58
C ASP A 20 7.22 8.37 -14.88
N THR A 21 7.10 8.49 -13.55
CA THR A 21 7.57 9.68 -12.83
C THR A 21 9.09 9.76 -12.70
N GLY A 22 9.80 8.67 -12.95
CA GLY A 22 11.24 8.55 -12.72
C GLY A 22 11.62 8.49 -11.23
N GLY A 23 10.71 8.12 -10.35
CA GLY A 23 10.95 7.96 -8.92
C GLY A 23 10.48 6.60 -8.41
N LEU A 24 11.25 6.01 -7.48
CA LEU A 24 10.86 4.83 -6.72
C LEU A 24 10.85 5.19 -5.23
N ARG A 25 9.72 4.93 -4.56
CA ARG A 25 9.58 5.13 -3.12
C ARG A 25 8.89 3.94 -2.47
N ASP A 26 9.00 3.86 -1.16
CA ASP A 26 8.29 2.90 -0.33
C ASP A 26 8.45 1.47 -0.88
N MET A 27 9.69 1.09 -1.16
CA MET A 27 10.02 -0.19 -1.78
C MET A 27 9.78 -1.34 -0.80
N PHE A 28 8.96 -2.29 -1.22
CA PHE A 28 8.72 -3.53 -0.50
C PHE A 28 9.28 -4.71 -1.29
N VAL A 29 10.10 -5.53 -0.64
CA VAL A 29 10.69 -6.73 -1.23
C VAL A 29 10.09 -7.96 -0.57
N LEU A 30 9.60 -8.89 -1.37
CA LEU A 30 9.10 -10.18 -0.91
C LEU A 30 9.70 -11.31 -1.74
N ARG A 31 9.84 -12.47 -1.10
CA ARG A 31 10.14 -13.71 -1.81
C ARG A 31 8.87 -14.26 -2.43
N SER A 32 8.95 -14.80 -3.65
CA SER A 32 7.83 -15.48 -4.27
C SER A 32 7.33 -16.64 -3.40
N HIS A 33 6.04 -16.96 -3.52
CA HIS A 33 5.44 -18.09 -2.81
C HIS A 33 6.15 -19.41 -3.16
N GLU A 34 6.52 -19.58 -4.40
CA GLU A 34 7.28 -20.72 -4.92
C GLU A 34 8.73 -20.74 -4.41
N GLY A 35 9.22 -19.60 -3.94
CA GLY A 35 10.56 -19.47 -3.36
C GLY A 35 11.70 -19.42 -4.39
N ASP A 36 11.39 -19.24 -5.66
CA ASP A 36 12.34 -19.25 -6.79
C ASP A 36 12.89 -17.87 -7.14
N LYS A 37 12.20 -16.80 -6.75
CA LYS A 37 12.60 -15.42 -7.02
C LYS A 37 12.12 -14.44 -5.95
N TYR A 38 12.47 -13.19 -6.13
CA TYR A 38 12.02 -12.04 -5.33
C TYR A 38 11.27 -11.08 -6.21
N TYR A 39 10.23 -10.44 -5.64
CA TYR A 39 9.57 -9.30 -6.21
C TYR A 39 9.93 -8.05 -5.41
N LEU A 40 10.09 -6.94 -6.10
CA LEU A 40 10.16 -5.61 -5.53
C LEU A 40 8.97 -4.82 -6.09
N ILE A 41 8.10 -4.33 -5.20
CA ILE A 41 7.02 -3.43 -5.55
C ILE A 41 7.28 -2.07 -4.93
N ALA A 42 6.95 -1.00 -5.64
CA ALA A 42 7.28 0.35 -5.20
C ALA A 42 6.25 1.37 -5.68
N THR A 43 6.16 2.48 -4.95
CA THR A 43 5.42 3.67 -5.36
C THR A 43 6.13 4.35 -6.53
N ASP A 44 5.41 4.62 -7.61
CA ASP A 44 5.84 5.50 -8.69
C ASP A 44 5.60 6.96 -8.27
N LEU A 45 6.61 7.58 -7.66
CA LEU A 45 6.50 8.94 -7.12
C LEU A 45 7.82 9.69 -7.15
N LYS A 46 7.82 10.82 -7.85
CA LYS A 46 8.87 11.84 -7.81
C LYS A 46 8.28 13.16 -7.30
N VAL A 47 8.42 13.41 -5.99
CA VAL A 47 7.80 14.58 -5.34
C VAL A 47 8.23 15.91 -5.96
N SER A 48 9.49 16.00 -6.40
CA SER A 48 10.02 17.23 -7.04
C SER A 48 9.32 17.61 -8.33
N SER A 49 8.54 16.71 -8.97
CA SER A 49 7.84 17.00 -10.23
C SER A 49 6.65 17.94 -10.03
N MET A 50 5.82 17.75 -9.01
CA MET A 50 4.61 18.56 -8.77
C MET A 50 4.24 18.75 -7.30
N GLY A 51 5.14 18.38 -6.37
CA GLY A 51 4.92 18.53 -4.93
C GLY A 51 3.93 17.52 -4.31
N TRP A 52 3.87 17.49 -3.00
CA TRP A 52 3.06 16.51 -2.25
C TRP A 52 1.56 16.62 -2.54
N SER A 53 1.01 17.83 -2.51
CA SER A 53 -0.44 18.02 -2.66
C SER A 53 -0.94 17.59 -4.04
N GLN A 54 -0.21 17.94 -5.10
CA GLN A 54 -0.60 17.57 -6.45
C GLN A 54 -0.42 16.08 -6.71
N ASN A 55 0.61 15.46 -6.16
CA ASN A 55 0.80 14.01 -6.26
C ASN A 55 -0.28 13.18 -5.53
N GLN A 56 -1.03 13.79 -4.60
CA GLN A 56 -2.17 13.14 -3.96
C GLN A 56 -3.47 13.24 -4.77
N VAL A 57 -3.53 14.12 -5.76
CA VAL A 57 -4.70 14.35 -6.62
C VAL A 57 -4.45 13.82 -8.03
N ASN A 58 -3.29 14.14 -8.58
CA ASN A 58 -2.91 13.85 -9.97
C ASN A 58 -1.69 12.92 -10.04
N GLY A 59 -1.43 12.17 -8.96
CA GLY A 59 -0.33 11.22 -8.88
C GLY A 59 -0.50 10.01 -9.77
N SER A 60 0.53 9.18 -9.78
CA SER A 60 0.52 7.92 -10.52
C SER A 60 -0.49 6.94 -9.89
N ARG A 61 -1.18 6.21 -10.75
CA ARG A 61 -2.08 5.09 -10.40
C ARG A 61 -1.41 3.74 -10.64
N LYS A 62 -0.11 3.78 -10.89
CA LYS A 62 0.72 2.62 -11.13
C LYS A 62 1.48 2.20 -9.89
N VAL A 63 1.90 0.96 -9.89
CA VAL A 63 2.98 0.43 -9.05
C VAL A 63 4.13 0.03 -9.95
N GLU A 64 5.33 0.29 -9.52
CA GLU A 64 6.53 -0.24 -10.16
C GLU A 64 6.79 -1.65 -9.62
N VAL A 65 6.94 -2.62 -10.51
CA VAL A 65 7.17 -4.01 -10.13
C VAL A 65 8.38 -4.57 -10.87
N TYR A 66 9.28 -5.15 -10.09
CA TYR A 66 10.46 -5.81 -10.60
C TYR A 66 10.60 -7.20 -9.99
N GLU A 67 11.25 -8.10 -10.73
CA GLU A 67 11.63 -9.42 -10.23
C GLU A 67 13.15 -9.64 -10.31
N SER A 68 13.65 -10.49 -9.44
CA SER A 68 15.06 -10.86 -9.37
C SER A 68 15.24 -12.24 -8.74
N THR A 69 16.25 -12.99 -9.16
CA THR A 69 16.65 -14.24 -8.51
C THR A 69 17.78 -14.07 -7.49
N ASP A 70 18.43 -12.90 -7.46
CA ASP A 70 19.63 -12.64 -6.65
C ASP A 70 19.58 -11.32 -5.83
N MET A 71 18.49 -10.54 -5.94
CA MET A 71 18.29 -9.22 -5.33
C MET A 71 19.33 -8.16 -5.79
N MET A 72 20.06 -8.42 -6.84
CA MET A 72 21.06 -7.50 -7.41
C MET A 72 20.69 -7.09 -8.84
N ASN A 73 20.21 -8.05 -9.63
CA ASN A 73 19.80 -7.84 -10.99
C ASN A 73 18.27 -7.87 -11.05
N TRP A 74 17.65 -6.72 -11.33
CA TRP A 74 16.22 -6.55 -11.33
C TRP A 74 15.70 -6.28 -12.74
N THR A 75 14.61 -6.94 -13.12
CA THR A 75 13.91 -6.72 -14.39
C THR A 75 12.43 -6.44 -14.12
N ARG A 76 11.81 -5.59 -14.94
CA ARG A 76 10.37 -5.31 -14.81
C ARG A 76 9.55 -6.56 -15.13
N THR A 77 8.48 -6.81 -14.37
CA THR A 77 7.63 -7.98 -14.56
C THR A 77 6.75 -7.89 -15.79
N ASN A 78 6.35 -6.70 -16.24
CA ASN A 78 5.48 -6.49 -17.38
C ASN A 78 6.15 -6.73 -18.75
N GLY A 79 7.46 -6.91 -18.78
CA GLY A 79 8.22 -7.37 -19.96
C GLY A 79 8.33 -6.41 -21.14
N ASP A 80 7.54 -5.32 -21.18
CA ASP A 80 7.55 -4.33 -22.26
C ASP A 80 8.47 -3.14 -22.00
N GLY A 81 9.03 -3.04 -20.79
CA GLY A 81 9.93 -1.98 -20.37
C GLY A 81 9.29 -0.59 -20.20
N ASN A 82 7.98 -0.48 -20.40
CA ASN A 82 7.28 0.81 -20.47
C ASN A 82 6.74 1.32 -19.13
N GLY A 83 7.42 0.99 -18.03
CA GLY A 83 7.06 1.53 -16.72
C GLY A 83 6.19 0.62 -15.87
N GLY A 84 5.54 1.20 -14.86
CA GLY A 84 4.74 0.49 -13.88
C GLY A 84 3.39 0.03 -14.40
N ILE A 85 2.74 -0.80 -13.60
CA ILE A 85 1.44 -1.40 -13.90
C ILE A 85 0.34 -0.59 -13.24
N THR A 86 -0.67 -0.17 -14.02
CA THR A 86 -1.85 0.51 -13.48
C THR A 86 -2.71 -0.49 -12.69
N ILE A 87 -2.81 -0.29 -11.38
CA ILE A 87 -3.61 -1.14 -10.49
C ILE A 87 -4.75 -0.38 -9.80
N ASN A 88 -4.90 0.91 -10.05
CA ASN A 88 -5.91 1.73 -9.42
C ASN A 88 -6.90 2.31 -10.44
N THR A 89 -8.09 2.67 -9.96
CA THR A 89 -9.18 3.18 -10.81
C THR A 89 -8.91 4.59 -11.33
N PRO A 90 -9.53 5.02 -12.45
CA PRO A 90 -9.33 6.35 -13.02
C PRO A 90 -9.60 7.51 -12.06
N ASN A 91 -10.59 7.35 -11.15
CA ASN A 91 -10.94 8.33 -10.14
C ASN A 91 -10.05 8.29 -8.88
N ALA A 92 -8.95 7.54 -8.90
CA ALA A 92 -7.96 7.55 -7.81
C ALA A 92 -6.91 8.63 -8.04
N GLY A 93 -6.53 9.34 -6.99
CA GLY A 93 -5.54 10.41 -7.05
C GLY A 93 -4.09 9.93 -6.93
N MET A 94 -3.88 8.76 -6.34
CA MET A 94 -2.54 8.21 -6.09
C MET A 94 -2.61 6.71 -5.80
N THR A 95 -1.44 6.05 -5.89
CA THR A 95 -1.22 4.65 -5.46
C THR A 95 0.11 4.61 -4.71
N TRP A 96 0.05 4.67 -3.36
CA TRP A 96 1.25 4.84 -2.55
C TRP A 96 1.49 3.68 -1.58
N ALA A 97 2.76 3.45 -1.27
CA ALA A 97 3.25 2.47 -0.32
C ALA A 97 2.63 1.08 -0.53
N PRO A 98 2.81 0.48 -1.72
CA PRO A 98 2.29 -0.85 -1.98
C PRO A 98 3.08 -1.88 -1.19
N GLU A 99 2.38 -2.79 -0.50
CA GLU A 99 2.93 -4.03 0.02
C GLU A 99 2.08 -5.21 -0.44
N ALA A 100 2.57 -6.42 -0.26
CA ALA A 100 1.88 -7.63 -0.67
C ALA A 100 2.01 -8.74 0.38
N TYR A 101 0.97 -9.55 0.51
CA TYR A 101 0.97 -10.75 1.30
C TYR A 101 0.32 -11.89 0.53
N TRP A 102 0.95 -13.09 0.56
CA TRP A 102 0.34 -14.29 0.00
C TRP A 102 -0.80 -14.77 0.89
N ASP A 103 -1.95 -15.01 0.31
CA ASP A 103 -3.12 -15.58 0.96
C ASP A 103 -3.33 -17.01 0.44
N ASP A 104 -3.21 -17.99 1.36
CA ASP A 104 -3.31 -19.41 1.02
C ASP A 104 -4.72 -19.79 0.56
N ASP A 105 -5.77 -19.14 1.10
CA ASP A 105 -7.16 -19.42 0.77
C ASP A 105 -7.51 -18.88 -0.62
N LEU A 106 -6.96 -17.73 -1.00
CA LEU A 106 -7.09 -17.15 -2.33
C LEU A 106 -6.11 -17.77 -3.33
N ASN A 107 -5.06 -18.43 -2.85
CA ASN A 107 -3.93 -18.91 -3.63
C ASN A 107 -3.36 -17.80 -4.54
N ALA A 108 -3.18 -16.61 -3.96
CA ALA A 108 -2.76 -15.39 -4.66
C ALA A 108 -2.18 -14.36 -3.69
N TYR A 109 -1.47 -13.39 -4.23
CA TYR A 109 -1.04 -12.22 -3.48
C TYR A 109 -2.17 -11.21 -3.37
N VAL A 110 -2.39 -10.69 -2.17
CA VAL A 110 -3.18 -9.50 -1.89
C VAL A 110 -2.20 -8.33 -1.82
N VAL A 111 -2.27 -7.43 -2.79
CA VAL A 111 -1.44 -6.22 -2.88
C VAL A 111 -2.27 -5.05 -2.37
N PHE A 112 -1.88 -4.46 -1.27
CA PHE A 112 -2.59 -3.35 -0.64
C PHE A 112 -1.77 -2.06 -0.74
N PHE A 113 -2.46 -0.94 -0.88
CA PHE A 113 -1.84 0.36 -1.16
C PHE A 113 -2.76 1.50 -0.71
N SER A 114 -2.19 2.64 -0.44
CA SER A 114 -2.92 3.84 -0.03
C SER A 114 -3.39 4.63 -1.25
N SER A 115 -4.61 5.15 -1.18
CA SER A 115 -5.20 5.93 -2.26
C SER A 115 -6.11 7.04 -1.72
N ARG A 116 -6.14 8.18 -2.40
CA ARG A 116 -7.15 9.22 -2.22
C ARG A 116 -8.18 9.09 -3.34
N MET A 117 -9.46 9.07 -2.99
CA MET A 117 -10.53 8.82 -3.95
C MET A 117 -11.32 10.07 -4.29
N PHE A 118 -11.83 10.11 -5.52
CA PHE A 118 -12.65 11.18 -6.07
C PHE A 118 -13.96 10.61 -6.60
N THR A 119 -14.96 11.49 -6.76
CA THR A 119 -16.31 11.09 -7.20
C THR A 119 -16.33 10.66 -8.67
N ASP A 120 -15.38 11.15 -9.45
CA ASP A 120 -15.25 10.88 -10.88
C ASP A 120 -13.78 10.99 -11.36
N ASP A 121 -13.56 10.65 -12.61
CA ASP A 121 -12.24 10.59 -13.23
C ASP A 121 -11.58 11.96 -13.44
N THR A 122 -12.34 13.07 -13.29
CA THR A 122 -11.76 14.42 -13.36
C THR A 122 -10.97 14.76 -12.12
N ARG A 123 -11.19 14.03 -11.01
CA ARG A 123 -10.52 14.17 -9.72
C ARG A 123 -10.59 15.59 -9.15
N THR A 124 -11.70 16.27 -9.39
CA THR A 124 -11.96 17.63 -8.89
C THR A 124 -12.69 17.61 -7.55
N THR A 125 -13.56 16.62 -7.33
CA THR A 125 -14.38 16.50 -6.13
C THR A 125 -13.97 15.27 -5.32
N PRO A 126 -13.28 15.44 -4.16
CA PRO A 126 -12.92 14.29 -3.30
C PRO A 126 -14.16 13.57 -2.78
N VAL A 127 -14.04 12.25 -2.64
CA VAL A 127 -15.06 11.45 -1.94
C VAL A 127 -15.15 11.94 -0.49
N LYS A 128 -16.38 12.15 -0.01
CA LYS A 128 -16.69 12.51 1.36
C LYS A 128 -17.15 11.28 2.13
N ASN A 129 -16.64 11.09 3.32
CA ASN A 129 -17.12 10.04 4.20
C ASN A 129 -18.38 10.51 4.94
N ASP A 130 -19.48 9.76 4.81
CA ASP A 130 -20.77 10.13 5.39
C ASP A 130 -20.79 10.12 6.92
N LYS A 131 -19.98 9.27 7.56
CA LYS A 131 -19.93 9.16 9.02
C LYS A 131 -19.15 10.29 9.68
N THR A 132 -17.99 10.65 9.10
CA THR A 132 -17.08 11.66 9.68
C THR A 132 -17.27 13.05 9.09
N GLY A 133 -17.87 13.13 7.91
CA GLY A 133 -17.94 14.37 7.13
C GLY A 133 -16.61 14.77 6.47
N ASN A 134 -15.53 14.02 6.69
CA ASN A 134 -14.24 14.30 6.09
C ASN A 134 -14.26 14.04 4.59
N SER A 135 -13.55 14.88 3.86
CA SER A 135 -13.21 14.70 2.45
C SER A 135 -11.69 14.76 2.28
N SER A 136 -11.20 14.35 1.11
CA SER A 136 -9.77 14.49 0.82
C SER A 136 -8.84 13.74 1.80
N TYR A 137 -9.25 12.57 2.26
CA TYR A 137 -8.48 11.66 3.11
C TYR A 137 -7.99 10.44 2.30
N ALA A 138 -6.99 9.74 2.80
CA ALA A 138 -6.48 8.52 2.19
C ALA A 138 -7.19 7.29 2.74
N GLN A 139 -7.59 6.40 1.84
CA GLN A 139 -8.08 5.05 2.12
C GLN A 139 -6.97 4.04 1.84
N VAL A 140 -7.08 2.82 2.36
CA VAL A 140 -6.29 1.68 1.90
C VAL A 140 -7.15 0.80 1.03
N ARG A 141 -6.65 0.45 -0.14
CA ARG A 141 -7.27 -0.44 -1.13
C ARG A 141 -6.41 -1.66 -1.33
N TYR A 142 -6.97 -2.70 -1.96
CA TYR A 142 -6.18 -3.86 -2.39
C TYR A 142 -6.62 -4.34 -3.77
N ALA A 143 -5.70 -4.97 -4.48
CA ALA A 143 -5.94 -5.76 -5.67
C ALA A 143 -5.29 -7.15 -5.50
N ILE A 144 -5.77 -8.14 -6.24
CA ILE A 144 -5.27 -9.51 -6.17
C ILE A 144 -4.49 -9.82 -7.44
N THR A 145 -3.36 -10.51 -7.28
CA THR A 145 -2.53 -10.95 -8.38
C THR A 145 -1.86 -12.29 -8.07
N ARG A 146 -1.51 -13.04 -9.12
CA ARG A 146 -0.68 -14.25 -9.01
C ARG A 146 0.74 -14.06 -9.54
N ASP A 147 0.91 -13.09 -10.40
CA ASP A 147 2.11 -12.95 -11.23
C ASP A 147 2.72 -11.53 -11.19
N PHE A 148 2.10 -10.60 -10.45
CA PHE A 148 2.47 -9.20 -10.43
C PHE A 148 2.50 -8.51 -11.81
N VAL A 149 1.73 -9.06 -12.77
CA VAL A 149 1.48 -8.50 -14.10
C VAL A 149 -0.01 -8.23 -14.28
N ASN A 150 -0.83 -9.23 -13.93
CA ASN A 150 -2.28 -9.17 -14.04
C ASN A 150 -2.90 -8.96 -12.66
N PHE A 151 -3.69 -7.92 -12.51
CA PHE A 151 -4.34 -7.54 -11.26
C PHE A 151 -5.85 -7.51 -11.43
N THR A 152 -6.57 -7.88 -10.37
CA THR A 152 -8.02 -7.64 -10.31
C THR A 152 -8.29 -6.14 -10.17
N GLU A 153 -9.54 -5.74 -10.46
CA GLU A 153 -10.02 -4.41 -10.06
C GLU A 153 -9.84 -4.21 -8.54
N PRO A 154 -9.34 -3.02 -8.13
CA PRO A 154 -9.05 -2.77 -6.74
C PRO A 154 -10.33 -2.62 -5.89
N GLN A 155 -10.29 -3.22 -4.72
CA GLN A 155 -11.36 -3.18 -3.73
C GLN A 155 -10.98 -2.26 -2.54
N MET A 156 -11.99 -1.75 -1.85
CA MET A 156 -11.79 -1.04 -0.60
C MET A 156 -11.37 -2.03 0.49
N TRP A 157 -10.27 -1.73 1.19
CA TRP A 157 -9.80 -2.51 2.32
C TRP A 157 -10.01 -1.79 3.65
N GLN A 158 -9.65 -0.50 3.70
CA GLN A 158 -9.84 0.33 4.89
C GLN A 158 -10.30 1.74 4.47
N ASP A 159 -11.53 2.07 4.84
CA ASP A 159 -12.13 3.39 4.70
C ASP A 159 -12.75 3.82 6.03
N THR A 160 -11.96 4.47 6.85
CA THR A 160 -12.38 4.90 8.20
C THR A 160 -12.91 6.34 8.22
N GLY A 161 -12.87 7.04 7.09
CA GLY A 161 -13.16 8.47 7.02
C GLY A 161 -12.03 9.37 7.57
N TYR A 162 -10.91 8.75 7.97
CA TYR A 162 -9.67 9.41 8.38
C TYR A 162 -8.52 8.88 7.55
N SER A 163 -7.50 9.70 7.29
CA SER A 163 -6.37 9.27 6.47
C SER A 163 -5.62 8.09 7.11
N ARG A 164 -5.55 7.00 6.38
CA ARG A 164 -4.79 5.77 6.70
C ARG A 164 -3.86 5.46 5.53
N ILE A 165 -2.57 5.28 5.82
CA ILE A 165 -1.54 4.96 4.82
C ILE A 165 -0.55 3.96 5.38
N ASP A 166 0.37 3.51 4.55
CA ASP A 166 1.56 2.73 4.93
C ASP A 166 1.19 1.49 5.76
N SER A 167 0.34 0.62 5.23
CA SER A 167 -0.05 -0.61 5.90
C SER A 167 0.98 -1.72 5.67
N THR A 168 1.28 -2.50 6.71
CA THR A 168 2.05 -3.75 6.60
C THR A 168 1.32 -4.89 7.29
N VAL A 169 1.55 -6.13 6.84
CA VAL A 169 0.86 -7.32 7.33
C VAL A 169 1.83 -8.44 7.71
N ARG A 170 1.49 -9.16 8.78
CA ARG A 170 2.14 -10.42 9.16
C ARG A 170 1.12 -11.44 9.64
N LYS A 171 1.24 -12.71 9.20
CA LYS A 171 0.42 -13.82 9.72
C LYS A 171 1.15 -14.52 10.85
N ILE A 172 0.52 -14.62 12.01
CA ILE A 172 1.05 -15.27 13.20
C ILE A 172 -0.09 -16.03 13.90
N GLY A 173 0.12 -17.31 14.19
CA GLY A 173 -0.85 -18.12 14.94
C GLY A 173 -2.25 -18.20 14.31
N GLY A 174 -2.33 -18.17 12.98
CA GLY A 174 -3.60 -18.24 12.25
C GLY A 174 -4.33 -16.89 12.09
N TYR A 175 -3.76 -15.79 12.58
CA TYR A 175 -4.28 -14.46 12.39
C TYR A 175 -3.33 -13.62 11.52
N TYR A 176 -3.88 -12.78 10.65
CA TYR A 176 -3.21 -11.66 10.04
C TYR A 176 -3.18 -10.50 11.03
N TYR A 177 -2.03 -9.91 11.24
CA TYR A 177 -1.83 -8.68 12.00
C TYR A 177 -1.51 -7.57 11.01
N ARG A 178 -2.31 -6.50 11.05
CA ARG A 178 -2.13 -5.32 10.21
C ARG A 178 -1.67 -4.14 11.06
N PHE A 179 -0.60 -3.50 10.64
CA PHE A 179 -0.13 -2.24 11.17
C PHE A 179 -0.42 -1.17 10.13
N THR A 180 -1.16 -0.13 10.50
CA THR A 180 -1.51 0.95 9.58
C THR A 180 -1.22 2.29 10.22
N LYS A 181 -0.55 3.17 9.50
CA LYS A 181 -0.22 4.51 9.97
C LYS A 181 -1.45 5.42 9.91
N ASN A 182 -1.74 6.09 11.02
CA ASN A 182 -2.62 7.23 11.04
C ASN A 182 -1.90 8.44 10.42
N GLU A 183 -2.37 8.91 9.27
CA GLU A 183 -1.80 10.09 8.59
C GLU A 183 -2.65 11.35 8.82
N GLN A 184 -3.67 11.26 9.67
CA GLN A 184 -4.48 12.41 10.02
C GLN A 184 -3.64 13.46 10.73
N GLY A 185 -3.75 14.71 10.30
CA GLY A 185 -3.10 15.85 10.97
C GLY A 185 -3.81 16.20 12.28
N GLY A 186 -3.09 16.94 13.15
CA GLY A 186 -3.64 17.44 14.40
C GLY A 186 -2.72 17.21 15.58
N ALA A 187 -3.12 17.74 16.76
CA ALA A 187 -2.38 17.56 18.00
C ALA A 187 -2.51 16.11 18.52
N ALA A 188 -1.49 15.64 19.24
CA ALA A 188 -1.58 14.37 19.94
C ALA A 188 -2.68 14.41 21.02
N GLY A 189 -3.41 13.30 21.18
CA GLY A 189 -4.44 13.18 22.21
C GLY A 189 -5.65 12.34 21.76
N ASP A 190 -6.14 12.55 20.55
CA ASP A 190 -7.09 11.64 19.92
C ASP A 190 -6.40 10.87 18.80
N TYR A 191 -5.87 9.70 19.14
CA TYR A 191 -5.12 8.87 18.22
C TYR A 191 -5.97 8.24 17.11
N ILE A 192 -7.29 8.29 17.20
CA ILE A 192 -8.20 7.80 16.15
C ILE A 192 -8.34 8.84 15.05
N THR A 193 -8.56 10.09 15.41
CA THR A 193 -8.90 11.18 14.50
C THR A 193 -7.74 12.12 14.22
N THR A 194 -6.76 12.18 15.11
CA THR A 194 -5.61 13.10 15.03
C THR A 194 -4.30 12.43 15.41
N GLY A 195 -3.19 13.08 15.11
CA GLY A 195 -1.86 12.58 15.44
C GLY A 195 -1.33 11.55 14.45
N LYS A 196 -0.05 11.25 14.59
CA LYS A 196 0.70 10.28 13.79
C LYS A 196 1.01 9.07 14.66
N SER A 197 0.19 8.05 14.59
CA SER A 197 0.30 6.81 15.38
C SER A 197 0.16 5.59 14.49
N ILE A 198 0.41 4.43 15.04
CA ILE A 198 0.20 3.16 14.35
C ILE A 198 -1.00 2.45 14.99
N PHE A 199 -1.92 2.00 14.14
CA PHE A 199 -2.99 1.09 14.52
C PHE A 199 -2.51 -0.33 14.37
N LEU A 200 -2.71 -1.16 15.39
CA LEU A 200 -2.52 -2.60 15.34
C LEU A 200 -3.88 -3.29 15.35
N GLU A 201 -4.14 -4.06 14.32
CA GLU A 201 -5.39 -4.80 14.15
C GLU A 201 -5.10 -6.26 13.81
N ARG A 202 -6.04 -7.16 14.08
CA ARG A 202 -5.93 -8.57 13.66
C ARG A 202 -7.22 -9.07 13.02
N SER A 203 -7.08 -10.03 12.10
CA SER A 203 -8.19 -10.74 11.45
C SER A 203 -7.75 -12.15 11.02
N LYS A 204 -8.71 -13.07 10.87
CA LYS A 204 -8.48 -14.33 10.15
C LYS A 204 -8.71 -14.20 8.65
N VAL A 205 -9.34 -13.12 8.20
CA VAL A 205 -9.64 -12.87 6.79
C VAL A 205 -8.85 -11.66 6.34
N LEU A 206 -7.83 -11.88 5.49
CA LEU A 206 -6.92 -10.82 5.04
C LEU A 206 -7.67 -9.71 4.31
N THR A 207 -8.62 -10.06 3.46
CA THR A 207 -9.36 -9.13 2.60
C THR A 207 -10.61 -8.52 3.25
N ALA A 208 -10.87 -8.80 4.53
CA ALA A 208 -12.01 -8.23 5.23
C ALA A 208 -11.97 -6.69 5.19
N PRO A 209 -13.07 -6.00 4.85
CA PRO A 209 -13.10 -4.55 4.83
C PRO A 209 -13.17 -3.96 6.25
N THR A 210 -12.65 -2.75 6.42
CA THR A 210 -12.78 -1.94 7.64
C THR A 210 -13.37 -0.58 7.29
N THR A 211 -14.53 -0.26 7.89
CA THR A 211 -15.22 1.03 7.67
C THR A 211 -15.41 1.84 8.94
N GLU A 212 -14.90 1.35 10.07
CA GLU A 212 -14.96 2.02 11.37
C GLU A 212 -13.58 2.57 11.75
N ALA A 213 -13.56 3.75 12.34
CA ALA A 213 -12.32 4.37 12.80
C ALA A 213 -11.66 3.59 13.94
N SER A 214 -12.46 2.91 14.74
CA SER A 214 -12.04 2.04 15.85
C SER A 214 -12.79 0.72 15.75
N PRO A 215 -12.38 -0.21 14.91
CA PRO A 215 -13.12 -1.45 14.67
C PRO A 215 -13.06 -2.37 15.88
N GLY A 216 -14.22 -2.64 16.47
CA GLY A 216 -14.40 -3.67 17.49
C GLY A 216 -14.90 -4.99 16.92
N GLN A 217 -14.61 -5.30 15.69
CA GLN A 217 -15.17 -6.44 14.96
C GLN A 217 -14.64 -7.78 15.47
N ASP A 218 -15.41 -8.85 15.21
CA ASP A 218 -14.97 -10.23 15.44
C ASP A 218 -13.79 -10.56 14.51
N PRO A 219 -12.62 -10.94 15.04
CA PRO A 219 -11.45 -11.23 14.23
C PRO A 219 -11.62 -12.49 13.34
N ASN A 220 -12.70 -13.26 13.50
CA ASN A 220 -13.01 -14.36 12.59
C ASN A 220 -13.61 -13.90 11.25
N THR A 221 -14.21 -12.73 11.20
CA THR A 221 -14.92 -12.21 10.03
C THR A 221 -14.50 -10.81 9.60
N GLY A 222 -13.82 -10.08 10.48
CA GLY A 222 -13.37 -8.71 10.25
C GLY A 222 -12.08 -8.38 10.99
N TRP A 223 -11.70 -7.11 10.99
CA TRP A 223 -10.51 -6.62 11.69
C TRP A 223 -10.87 -6.16 13.10
N GLN A 224 -10.22 -6.73 14.10
CA GLN A 224 -10.32 -6.33 15.51
C GLN A 224 -9.17 -5.40 15.84
N LEU A 225 -9.49 -4.21 16.35
CA LEU A 225 -8.47 -3.29 16.88
C LEU A 225 -7.88 -3.87 18.18
N LEU A 226 -6.56 -3.91 18.25
CA LEU A 226 -5.80 -4.31 19.44
C LEU A 226 -5.15 -3.10 20.11
N GLU A 227 -4.59 -2.18 19.33
CA GLU A 227 -3.89 -1.01 19.82
C GLU A 227 -3.98 0.13 18.80
N GLN A 228 -4.02 1.39 19.24
CA GLN A 228 -4.19 2.56 18.38
C GLN A 228 -3.15 3.67 18.57
N ALA A 229 -2.12 3.42 19.31
CA ALA A 229 -1.10 4.42 19.65
C ALA A 229 0.29 3.82 19.85
N LEU A 230 0.64 2.88 18.98
CA LEU A 230 2.00 2.33 18.93
C LEU A 230 3.00 3.35 18.38
#